data_8600140fcbb1208e0943fe1f32f1ff02
#
_entry.id   8600140fcbb1208e0943fe1f32f1ff02
#
_cell.length_a   1.000
_cell.length_b   1.000
_cell.length_c   1.000
_cell.angle_alpha   90.00
_cell.angle_beta   90.00
_cell.angle_gamma   90.00
#
_symmetry.space_group_name_H-M   'P 1'
#
loop_
_entity.id
_entity.type
_entity.pdbx_description
1 polymer ?
#
loop_
_entity_poly.entity_id
_entity_poly.type
_entity_poly.pdbx_seq_one_letter_code
_entity_poly.pdbx_strand_id
1 'polypeptide(L)'
;IVTGQKGMAGITVLRLATRPGIGVGYTDADQRFELRDGRLRHRGGFYAVADTLAESTADRYARALARWSPMRAGELSETDSQGAELLRALGITDPRRLDVDRLWAESRGRGDPRWAMVPVGVKPSGELQHVILRAKDFGGFGFHSVVIGTSGSGKSEYFLSLCNGIALTHSPESFIVIFVDMKFESAAQDLEGLPHVAGSLSNLGKDDRHLAERMRKAVDGEIARRYRLFKDAGARDASEYEEMRLAGRDLEPVPILLVIIDEYLELFHHHPEWIDLVIHIGQEGRGCNVFFTLGGQRLDLSSLSKAVAVQVVAQGAITTQLAAGTT
;
A
#
# COMPACT_ATOMS: atom_id res chain seq x y z
N ILE A 1 -10.01 24.41 -19.96
CA ILE A 1 -11.40 24.05 -19.65
C ILE A 1 -11.95 23.27 -20.81
N VAL A 2 -12.30 22.05 -20.56
CA VAL A 2 -12.92 21.21 -21.56
C VAL A 2 -14.25 20.80 -21.05
N THR A 3 -15.23 20.97 -21.85
CA THR A 3 -16.35 20.07 -21.76
C THR A 3 -16.57 19.54 -23.15
N GLY A 4 -16.46 18.23 -23.30
CA GLY A 4 -17.22 17.58 -24.32
C GLY A 4 -18.70 17.88 -24.09
N GLN A 5 -19.51 17.77 -25.10
CA GLN A 5 -20.96 18.00 -25.17
C GLN A 5 -21.69 17.89 -23.80
N LYS A 6 -22.08 19.04 -23.23
CA LYS A 6 -22.82 19.20 -21.97
C LYS A 6 -22.06 18.65 -20.75
N GLY A 7 -21.41 19.53 -20.00
CA GLY A 7 -20.73 19.20 -18.77
C GLY A 7 -21.62 18.38 -17.84
N MET A 8 -21.01 17.45 -17.12
CA MET A 8 -21.69 16.70 -16.06
C MET A 8 -22.21 17.69 -15.01
N ALA A 9 -23.47 17.58 -14.63
CA ALA A 9 -24.07 18.46 -13.64
C ALA A 9 -23.27 18.39 -12.32
N GLY A 10 -22.80 19.55 -11.85
CA GLY A 10 -22.03 19.69 -10.63
C GLY A 10 -20.51 19.53 -10.76
N ILE A 11 -19.99 19.35 -11.97
CA ILE A 11 -18.53 19.30 -12.20
C ILE A 11 -18.10 20.51 -12.99
N THR A 12 -17.11 21.27 -12.46
CA THR A 12 -16.43 22.35 -13.17
C THR A 12 -15.03 21.89 -13.55
N VAL A 13 -14.74 21.83 -14.84
CA VAL A 13 -13.41 21.48 -15.35
C VAL A 13 -12.68 22.75 -15.74
N LEU A 14 -11.54 23.03 -15.10
CA LEU A 14 -10.65 24.13 -15.44
C LEU A 14 -9.50 23.60 -16.30
N ARG A 15 -9.35 24.14 -17.50
CA ARG A 15 -8.22 23.86 -18.37
C ARG A 15 -7.36 25.08 -18.53
N LEU A 16 -6.10 24.98 -18.17
CA LEU A 16 -5.11 26.01 -18.38
C LEU A 16 -4.40 25.79 -19.72
N ALA A 17 -4.34 26.81 -20.55
CA ALA A 17 -3.59 26.77 -21.80
C ALA A 17 -2.65 28.00 -21.86
N THR A 18 -1.39 27.75 -22.21
CA THR A 18 -0.38 28.82 -22.32
C THR A 18 -0.46 29.60 -23.63
N ARG A 19 -1.19 29.10 -24.64
CA ARG A 19 -1.40 29.75 -25.92
C ARG A 19 -2.86 29.66 -26.34
N PRO A 20 -3.44 30.73 -26.89
CA PRO A 20 -4.80 30.74 -27.45
C PRO A 20 -4.92 29.73 -28.62
N GLY A 21 -6.02 29.01 -28.67
CA GLY A 21 -6.35 28.14 -29.80
C GLY A 21 -5.63 26.79 -29.84
N ILE A 22 -4.77 26.48 -28.88
CA ILE A 22 -4.08 25.20 -28.81
C ILE A 22 -4.82 24.24 -27.88
N GLY A 23 -5.28 23.12 -28.43
CA GLY A 23 -5.86 21.99 -27.74
C GLY A 23 -7.33 21.74 -28.06
N VAL A 24 -7.74 20.49 -27.89
CA VAL A 24 -9.12 20.03 -28.09
C VAL A 24 -10.06 20.78 -27.15
N GLY A 25 -11.19 21.25 -27.66
CA GLY A 25 -12.24 21.90 -26.85
C GLY A 25 -11.99 23.37 -26.52
N TYR A 26 -11.03 24.07 -27.18
CA TYR A 26 -10.82 25.49 -26.96
C TYR A 26 -12.03 26.36 -27.38
N THR A 27 -12.77 25.94 -28.40
CA THR A 27 -13.96 26.61 -28.90
C THR A 27 -15.24 26.28 -28.11
N ASP A 28 -15.26 25.18 -27.39
CA ASP A 28 -16.45 24.63 -26.74
C ASP A 28 -16.52 24.92 -25.23
N ALA A 29 -15.65 25.81 -24.73
CA ALA A 29 -15.66 26.22 -23.34
C ALA A 29 -16.86 27.14 -23.04
N ASP A 30 -17.63 26.80 -22.00
CA ASP A 30 -18.79 27.61 -21.54
C ASP A 30 -18.37 29.02 -21.12
N GLN A 31 -17.20 29.11 -20.46
CA GLN A 31 -16.63 30.37 -20.02
C GLN A 31 -15.14 30.41 -20.36
N ARG A 32 -14.68 31.59 -20.82
CA ARG A 32 -13.29 31.79 -21.17
C ARG A 32 -12.74 32.99 -20.41
N PHE A 33 -11.64 32.76 -19.71
CA PHE A 33 -10.90 33.79 -19.01
C PHE A 33 -9.49 33.88 -19.56
N GLU A 34 -8.97 35.07 -19.65
CA GLU A 34 -7.58 35.37 -20.01
C GLU A 34 -6.86 35.92 -18.78
N LEU A 35 -5.77 35.28 -18.39
CA LEU A 35 -4.89 35.80 -17.34
C LEU A 35 -3.69 36.45 -17.97
N ARG A 36 -3.56 37.77 -17.76
CA ARG A 36 -2.45 38.56 -18.27
C ARG A 36 -2.03 39.60 -17.22
N ASP A 37 -0.73 39.63 -16.92
CA ASP A 37 -0.14 40.55 -15.95
C ASP A 37 -0.87 40.55 -14.59
N GLY A 38 -1.21 39.40 -14.08
CA GLY A 38 -1.92 39.20 -12.80
C GLY A 38 -3.40 39.63 -12.83
N ARG A 39 -3.93 39.97 -14.01
CA ARG A 39 -5.33 40.38 -14.19
C ARG A 39 -6.11 39.32 -14.95
N LEU A 40 -7.23 38.92 -14.38
CA LEU A 40 -8.19 38.05 -15.02
C LEU A 40 -9.15 38.86 -15.85
N ARG A 41 -9.30 38.49 -17.12
CA ARG A 41 -10.23 39.14 -18.07
C ARG A 41 -11.25 38.14 -18.57
N HIS A 42 -12.47 38.59 -18.74
CA HIS A 42 -13.55 37.82 -19.34
C HIS A 42 -14.18 38.65 -20.46
N ARG A 43 -14.33 38.04 -21.64
CA ARG A 43 -14.88 38.70 -22.84
C ARG A 43 -14.19 40.05 -23.16
N GLY A 44 -12.87 40.12 -22.94
CA GLY A 44 -12.07 41.33 -23.19
C GLY A 44 -12.12 42.42 -22.12
N GLY A 45 -13.05 42.33 -21.16
CA GLY A 45 -13.16 43.25 -20.02
C GLY A 45 -12.37 42.81 -18.81
N PHE A 46 -12.08 43.75 -17.90
CA PHE A 46 -11.52 43.43 -16.58
C PHE A 46 -12.54 42.65 -15.76
N TYR A 47 -12.12 41.57 -15.14
CA TYR A 47 -12.97 40.75 -14.28
C TYR A 47 -12.49 40.77 -12.83
N ALA A 48 -11.21 40.48 -12.59
CA ALA A 48 -10.62 40.43 -11.25
C ALA A 48 -9.09 40.51 -11.30
N VAL A 49 -8.47 40.79 -10.16
CA VAL A 49 -7.04 40.53 -9.94
C VAL A 49 -6.90 39.09 -9.54
N ALA A 50 -5.98 38.37 -10.16
CA ALA A 50 -5.72 37.00 -9.81
C ALA A 50 -4.88 36.91 -8.53
N ASP A 51 -5.33 36.15 -7.57
CA ASP A 51 -4.49 35.76 -6.46
C ASP A 51 -3.38 34.82 -6.96
N THR A 52 -2.16 35.07 -6.52
CA THR A 52 -1.01 34.25 -6.89
C THR A 52 -0.50 33.53 -5.67
N LEU A 53 -0.27 32.24 -5.84
CA LEU A 53 0.38 31.38 -4.85
C LEU A 53 1.70 30.90 -5.42
N ALA A 54 2.75 30.84 -4.61
CA ALA A 54 3.96 30.13 -4.99
C ALA A 54 3.63 28.65 -5.24
N GLU A 55 4.27 28.05 -6.24
CA GLU A 55 4.01 26.66 -6.65
C GLU A 55 4.10 25.69 -5.46
N SER A 56 5.12 25.84 -4.61
CA SER A 56 5.30 25.03 -3.39
C SER A 56 4.16 25.19 -2.38
N THR A 57 3.54 26.38 -2.33
CA THR A 57 2.38 26.64 -1.46
C THR A 57 1.12 26.02 -2.07
N ALA A 58 0.94 26.14 -3.39
CA ALA A 58 -0.18 25.53 -4.11
C ALA A 58 -0.15 24.01 -3.99
N ASP A 59 1.03 23.40 -4.15
CA ASP A 59 1.23 21.95 -3.99
C ASP A 59 0.90 21.49 -2.55
N ARG A 60 1.37 22.22 -1.55
CA ARG A 60 1.03 21.94 -0.15
C ARG A 60 -0.48 22.03 0.13
N TYR A 61 -1.18 23.02 -0.44
CA TYR A 61 -2.63 23.12 -0.31
C TYR A 61 -3.35 22.01 -1.07
N ALA A 62 -2.89 21.67 -2.28
CA ALA A 62 -3.48 20.59 -3.06
C ALA A 62 -3.37 19.24 -2.30
N ARG A 63 -2.22 18.94 -1.72
CA ARG A 63 -2.03 17.75 -0.88
C ARG A 63 -2.88 17.77 0.40
N ALA A 64 -3.02 18.94 1.03
CA ALA A 64 -3.87 19.08 2.21
C ALA A 64 -5.36 18.91 1.85
N LEU A 65 -5.78 19.41 0.69
CA LEU A 65 -7.16 19.32 0.20
C LEU A 65 -7.49 17.96 -0.42
N ALA A 66 -6.52 17.24 -0.95
CA ALA A 66 -6.71 15.87 -1.47
C ALA A 66 -7.26 14.91 -0.42
N ARG A 67 -7.01 15.19 0.87
CA ARG A 67 -7.62 14.46 2.00
C ARG A 67 -9.12 14.76 2.19
N TRP A 68 -9.63 15.81 1.56
CA TRP A 68 -11.00 16.31 1.68
C TRP A 68 -11.73 16.19 0.34
N SER A 69 -11.66 15.02 -0.31
CA SER A 69 -12.53 14.77 -1.45
C SER A 69 -13.98 14.86 -0.99
N PRO A 70 -14.81 15.73 -1.58
CA PRO A 70 -16.22 15.78 -1.24
C PRO A 70 -16.92 14.54 -1.83
N MET A 71 -16.80 13.41 -1.20
CA MET A 71 -17.69 12.28 -1.49
C MET A 71 -19.08 12.68 -1.05
N ARG A 72 -19.97 12.92 -1.99
CA ARG A 72 -21.39 12.99 -1.71
C ARG A 72 -21.82 11.61 -1.20
N ALA A 73 -22.38 11.59 0.01
CA ALA A 73 -23.05 10.41 0.52
C ALA A 73 -24.15 10.02 -0.49
N GLY A 74 -23.95 8.95 -1.26
CA GLY A 74 -24.97 8.42 -2.17
C GLY A 74 -24.49 7.97 -3.55
N GLU A 75 -23.27 8.35 -4.00
CA GLU A 75 -22.72 7.91 -5.29
C GLU A 75 -21.43 7.13 -5.08
N LEU A 76 -21.52 5.98 -4.44
CA LEU A 76 -20.45 4.99 -4.46
C LEU A 76 -20.55 4.26 -5.80
N SER A 77 -19.50 4.32 -6.62
CA SER A 77 -19.34 3.43 -7.76
C SER A 77 -19.25 1.98 -7.25
N GLU A 78 -19.51 0.99 -8.11
CA GLU A 78 -19.40 -0.43 -7.70
C GLU A 78 -18.01 -0.77 -7.14
N THR A 79 -16.94 -0.06 -7.54
CA THR A 79 -15.59 -0.19 -7.02
C THR A 79 -15.46 0.40 -5.59
N ASP A 80 -16.21 1.48 -5.29
CA ASP A 80 -16.27 2.06 -3.94
C ASP A 80 -17.06 1.16 -2.96
N SER A 81 -17.91 0.25 -3.48
CA SER A 81 -18.71 -0.65 -2.64
C SER A 81 -17.84 -1.68 -1.89
N GLN A 82 -16.76 -2.17 -2.49
CA GLN A 82 -15.93 -3.21 -1.87
C GLN A 82 -15.13 -2.68 -0.69
N GLY A 83 -14.55 -1.48 -0.80
CA GLY A 83 -13.90 -0.81 0.33
C GLY A 83 -14.87 -0.48 1.47
N ALA A 84 -16.08 -0.06 1.13
CA ALA A 84 -17.15 0.19 2.11
C ALA A 84 -17.62 -1.10 2.81
N GLU A 85 -17.59 -2.25 2.14
CA GLU A 85 -17.94 -3.54 2.73
C GLU A 85 -16.92 -3.98 3.80
N LEU A 86 -15.63 -3.83 3.53
CA LEU A 86 -14.58 -4.13 4.50
C LEU A 86 -14.71 -3.25 5.75
N LEU A 87 -14.92 -1.94 5.58
CA LEU A 87 -15.12 -1.02 6.70
C LEU A 87 -16.37 -1.38 7.52
N ARG A 88 -17.48 -1.71 6.87
CA ARG A 88 -18.71 -2.15 7.55
C ARG A 88 -18.50 -3.44 8.32
N ALA A 89 -17.82 -4.42 7.72
CA ALA A 89 -17.53 -5.69 8.37
C ALA A 89 -16.59 -5.53 9.58
N LEU A 90 -15.76 -4.49 9.59
CA LEU A 90 -14.96 -4.07 10.75
C LEU A 90 -15.73 -3.19 11.75
N GLY A 91 -17.01 -2.93 11.49
CA GLY A 91 -17.85 -2.07 12.34
C GLY A 91 -17.53 -0.58 12.21
N ILE A 92 -16.85 -0.16 11.15
CA ILE A 92 -16.49 1.23 10.87
C ILE A 92 -17.58 1.85 10.01
N THR A 93 -18.42 2.68 10.60
CA THR A 93 -19.54 3.35 9.91
C THR A 93 -19.16 4.71 9.34
N ASP A 94 -18.20 5.40 9.93
CA ASP A 94 -17.66 6.67 9.44
C ASP A 94 -16.13 6.65 9.56
N PRO A 95 -15.38 6.55 8.44
CA PRO A 95 -13.91 6.52 8.45
C PRO A 95 -13.28 7.79 9.01
N ARG A 96 -14.00 8.90 9.06
CA ARG A 96 -13.52 10.17 9.65
C ARG A 96 -13.51 10.16 11.18
N ARG A 97 -14.20 9.17 11.79
CA ARG A 97 -14.28 8.96 13.24
C ARG A 97 -13.63 7.65 13.65
N LEU A 98 -12.55 7.29 12.95
CA LEU A 98 -11.82 6.06 13.21
C LEU A 98 -11.16 6.12 14.59
N ASP A 99 -11.55 5.18 15.45
CA ASP A 99 -10.92 4.95 16.75
C ASP A 99 -9.82 3.89 16.57
N VAL A 100 -8.64 4.35 16.15
CA VAL A 100 -7.50 3.47 15.88
C VAL A 100 -6.99 2.79 17.15
N ASP A 101 -7.03 3.46 18.30
CA ASP A 101 -6.56 2.90 19.56
C ASP A 101 -7.40 1.69 19.95
N ARG A 102 -8.71 1.75 19.77
CA ARG A 102 -9.60 0.62 19.98
C ARG A 102 -9.31 -0.53 19.02
N LEU A 103 -9.15 -0.24 17.72
CA LEU A 103 -8.89 -1.25 16.72
C LEU A 103 -7.53 -1.94 16.95
N TRP A 104 -6.51 -1.18 17.31
CA TRP A 104 -5.17 -1.72 17.58
C TRP A 104 -5.09 -2.46 18.90
N ALA A 105 -5.88 -2.06 19.91
CA ALA A 105 -5.95 -2.78 21.18
C ALA A 105 -6.49 -4.21 21.03
N GLU A 106 -7.23 -4.48 19.95
CA GLU A 106 -7.75 -5.81 19.64
C GLU A 106 -6.69 -6.76 19.04
N SER A 107 -5.60 -6.22 18.48
CA SER A 107 -4.51 -6.98 17.84
C SER A 107 -3.30 -7.06 18.76
N ARG A 108 -3.37 -7.91 19.74
CA ARG A 108 -2.30 -8.09 20.73
C ARG A 108 -1.22 -9.03 20.23
N GLY A 109 -0.10 -9.11 20.95
CA GLY A 109 1.07 -9.89 20.56
C GLY A 109 0.81 -11.39 20.27
N ARG A 110 1.85 -12.16 20.06
CA ARG A 110 1.82 -13.55 19.53
C ARG A 110 0.89 -14.51 20.26
N GLY A 111 0.50 -14.26 21.50
CA GLY A 111 -0.48 -15.07 22.25
C GLY A 111 -1.94 -14.81 21.86
N ASP A 112 -2.25 -13.72 21.16
CA ASP A 112 -3.60 -13.41 20.71
C ASP A 112 -3.96 -14.19 19.43
N PRO A 113 -5.13 -14.85 19.37
CA PRO A 113 -5.58 -15.51 18.14
C PRO A 113 -5.67 -14.62 16.91
N ARG A 114 -5.75 -13.31 17.08
CA ARG A 114 -5.83 -12.31 16.01
C ARG A 114 -4.47 -11.76 15.57
N TRP A 115 -3.40 -12.09 16.30
CA TRP A 115 -2.05 -11.65 15.92
C TRP A 115 -1.71 -12.14 14.51
N ALA A 116 -1.17 -11.25 13.68
CA ALA A 116 -0.85 -11.48 12.27
C ALA A 116 -2.04 -11.97 11.40
N MET A 117 -3.27 -11.67 11.80
CA MET A 117 -4.50 -11.97 11.10
C MET A 117 -5.05 -10.69 10.48
N VAL A 118 -4.81 -10.50 9.19
CA VAL A 118 -5.09 -9.25 8.47
C VAL A 118 -6.34 -9.40 7.60
N PRO A 119 -7.38 -8.59 7.80
CA PRO A 119 -8.55 -8.61 6.93
C PRO A 119 -8.21 -7.97 5.57
N VAL A 120 -8.59 -8.63 4.49
CA VAL A 120 -8.30 -8.20 3.12
C VAL A 120 -9.55 -8.05 2.25
N GLY A 121 -10.71 -8.37 2.77
CA GLY A 121 -11.98 -8.28 2.06
C GLY A 121 -13.09 -8.99 2.79
N VAL A 122 -14.20 -9.17 2.10
CA VAL A 122 -15.42 -9.81 2.62
C VAL A 122 -15.80 -10.96 1.70
N LYS A 123 -16.12 -12.10 2.30
CA LYS A 123 -16.63 -13.27 1.57
C LYS A 123 -18.06 -13.01 1.09
N PRO A 124 -18.57 -13.77 0.11
CA PRO A 124 -19.98 -13.71 -0.27
C PRO A 124 -20.96 -13.99 0.88
N SER A 125 -20.49 -14.65 1.96
CA SER A 125 -21.26 -14.87 3.18
C SER A 125 -21.39 -13.62 4.09
N GLY A 126 -20.67 -12.53 3.78
CA GLY A 126 -20.58 -11.34 4.63
C GLY A 126 -19.49 -11.43 5.71
N GLU A 127 -18.77 -12.55 5.82
CA GLU A 127 -17.68 -12.72 6.76
C GLU A 127 -16.38 -12.09 6.25
N LEU A 128 -15.54 -11.60 7.17
CA LEU A 128 -14.20 -11.11 6.81
C LEU A 128 -13.33 -12.23 6.23
N GLN A 129 -12.69 -11.94 5.13
CA GLN A 129 -11.61 -12.75 4.59
C GLN A 129 -10.29 -12.25 5.15
N HIS A 130 -9.52 -13.16 5.75
CA HIS A 130 -8.24 -12.83 6.36
C HIS A 130 -7.06 -13.48 5.64
N VAL A 131 -5.95 -12.78 5.62
CA VAL A 131 -4.62 -13.34 5.42
C VAL A 131 -3.99 -13.55 6.79
N ILE A 132 -3.50 -14.75 7.04
CA ILE A 132 -2.98 -15.13 8.35
C ILE A 132 -1.50 -15.49 8.20
N LEU A 133 -0.63 -14.55 8.56
CA LEU A 133 0.82 -14.66 8.43
C LEU A 133 1.45 -15.36 9.65
N ARG A 134 1.06 -16.60 9.85
CA ARG A 134 1.51 -17.47 10.96
C ARG A 134 1.81 -18.88 10.46
N ALA A 135 2.51 -19.65 11.28
CA ALA A 135 2.71 -21.07 11.01
C ALA A 135 1.37 -21.84 10.99
N LYS A 136 1.31 -22.93 10.24
CA LYS A 136 0.11 -23.78 10.12
C LYS A 136 -0.37 -24.30 11.46
N ASP A 137 0.54 -24.64 12.35
CA ASP A 137 0.23 -25.14 13.70
C ASP A 137 -0.56 -24.12 14.55
N PHE A 138 -0.52 -22.86 14.17
CA PHE A 138 -1.29 -21.77 14.77
C PHE A 138 -2.42 -21.27 13.87
N GLY A 139 -2.90 -22.10 12.95
CA GLY A 139 -4.01 -21.78 12.04
C GLY A 139 -3.66 -20.81 10.92
N GLY A 140 -2.37 -20.59 10.65
CA GLY A 140 -1.91 -19.69 9.59
C GLY A 140 -1.69 -20.41 8.25
N PHE A 141 -1.43 -19.60 7.22
CA PHE A 141 -1.08 -20.10 5.88
C PHE A 141 0.44 -20.16 5.63
N GLY A 142 1.22 -19.64 6.55
CA GLY A 142 2.67 -19.49 6.46
C GLY A 142 3.09 -18.03 6.66
N PHE A 143 4.39 -17.78 6.55
CA PHE A 143 4.98 -16.46 6.80
C PHE A 143 5.23 -15.70 5.51
N HIS A 144 5.51 -16.40 4.41
CA HIS A 144 5.80 -15.83 3.11
C HIS A 144 4.67 -16.17 2.14
N SER A 145 4.37 -15.29 1.20
CA SER A 145 3.31 -15.52 0.23
C SER A 145 3.71 -15.11 -1.19
N VAL A 146 3.02 -15.68 -2.16
CA VAL A 146 3.09 -15.29 -3.57
C VAL A 146 1.69 -15.00 -4.05
N VAL A 147 1.50 -13.88 -4.71
CA VAL A 147 0.23 -13.43 -5.29
C VAL A 147 0.39 -13.38 -6.80
N ILE A 148 -0.35 -14.21 -7.50
CA ILE A 148 -0.29 -14.28 -8.96
C ILE A 148 -1.61 -13.80 -9.54
N GLY A 149 -1.49 -12.86 -10.49
CA GLY A 149 -2.65 -12.32 -11.19
C GLY A 149 -2.22 -11.63 -12.48
N THR A 150 -2.98 -11.84 -13.54
CA THR A 150 -2.77 -11.14 -14.81
C THR A 150 -3.07 -9.65 -14.66
N SER A 151 -2.70 -8.84 -15.67
CA SER A 151 -3.05 -7.42 -15.68
C SER A 151 -4.57 -7.24 -15.56
N GLY A 152 -5.02 -6.35 -14.68
CA GLY A 152 -6.45 -6.12 -14.42
C GLY A 152 -7.13 -7.16 -13.52
N SER A 153 -6.39 -8.12 -12.94
CA SER A 153 -6.96 -9.13 -12.03
C SER A 153 -7.23 -8.63 -10.60
N GLY A 154 -6.91 -7.37 -10.29
CA GLY A 154 -7.05 -6.81 -8.94
C GLY A 154 -5.88 -7.09 -8.01
N LYS A 155 -4.71 -7.48 -8.52
CA LYS A 155 -3.52 -7.76 -7.69
C LYS A 155 -3.08 -6.52 -6.88
N SER A 156 -3.02 -5.34 -7.50
CA SER A 156 -2.67 -4.08 -6.83
C SER A 156 -3.71 -3.69 -5.79
N GLU A 157 -5.00 -3.86 -6.08
CA GLU A 157 -6.10 -3.68 -5.12
C GLU A 157 -5.99 -4.62 -3.91
N TYR A 158 -5.56 -5.86 -4.16
CA TYR A 158 -5.30 -6.80 -3.08
C TYR A 158 -4.17 -6.31 -2.16
N PHE A 159 -3.08 -5.77 -2.72
CA PHE A 159 -1.98 -5.22 -1.90
C PHE A 159 -2.41 -3.97 -1.13
N LEU A 160 -3.20 -3.09 -1.73
CA LEU A 160 -3.80 -1.95 -1.04
C LEU A 160 -4.72 -2.42 0.10
N SER A 161 -5.56 -3.41 -0.16
CA SER A 161 -6.43 -4.00 0.86
C SER A 161 -5.64 -4.65 2.00
N LEU A 162 -4.53 -5.32 1.69
CA LEU A 162 -3.63 -5.92 2.69
C LEU A 162 -2.99 -4.83 3.56
N CYS A 163 -2.43 -3.78 2.97
CA CYS A 163 -1.81 -2.68 3.71
C CYS A 163 -2.83 -1.90 4.55
N ASN A 164 -4.01 -1.62 4.00
CA ASN A 164 -5.09 -0.98 4.73
C ASN A 164 -5.62 -1.88 5.86
N GLY A 165 -5.75 -3.17 5.63
CA GLY A 165 -6.12 -4.13 6.66
C GLY A 165 -5.11 -4.17 7.81
N ILE A 166 -3.80 -4.14 7.51
CA ILE A 166 -2.74 -4.01 8.50
C ILE A 166 -2.92 -2.71 9.29
N ALA A 167 -3.06 -1.58 8.60
CA ALA A 167 -3.16 -0.27 9.22
C ALA A 167 -4.40 -0.10 10.10
N LEU A 168 -5.49 -0.76 9.76
CA LEU A 168 -6.74 -0.73 10.53
C LEU A 168 -6.70 -1.62 11.78
N THR A 169 -5.96 -2.73 11.74
CA THR A 169 -6.08 -3.76 12.78
C THR A 169 -4.83 -3.97 13.62
N HIS A 170 -3.69 -3.45 13.21
CA HIS A 170 -2.41 -3.60 13.91
C HIS A 170 -1.77 -2.24 14.15
N SER A 171 -1.11 -2.04 15.28
CA SER A 171 -0.30 -0.84 15.49
C SER A 171 1.03 -0.91 14.73
N PRO A 172 1.71 0.22 14.45
CA PRO A 172 3.05 0.22 13.87
C PRO A 172 4.10 -0.48 14.75
N GLU A 173 3.85 -0.62 16.05
CA GLU A 173 4.70 -1.37 16.98
C GLU A 173 4.58 -2.89 16.78
N SER A 174 3.50 -3.35 16.15
CA SER A 174 3.26 -4.79 15.90
C SER A 174 3.41 -5.17 14.43
N PHE A 175 3.21 -4.23 13.48
CA PHE A 175 3.27 -4.53 12.05
C PHE A 175 3.71 -3.32 11.23
N ILE A 176 4.74 -3.49 10.40
CA ILE A 176 5.22 -2.49 9.45
C ILE A 176 5.42 -3.11 8.06
N VAL A 177 5.38 -2.27 7.04
CA VAL A 177 5.43 -2.67 5.63
C VAL A 177 6.54 -1.91 4.90
N ILE A 178 7.25 -2.60 4.03
CA ILE A 178 8.04 -2.02 2.94
C ILE A 178 7.36 -2.43 1.64
N PHE A 179 7.09 -1.45 0.78
CA PHE A 179 6.41 -1.67 -0.50
C PHE A 179 7.34 -1.34 -1.68
N VAL A 180 7.56 -2.32 -2.55
CA VAL A 180 8.37 -2.18 -3.77
C VAL A 180 7.49 -2.45 -4.97
N ASP A 181 7.28 -1.43 -5.81
CA ASP A 181 6.47 -1.50 -7.01
C ASP A 181 7.33 -1.19 -8.24
N MET A 182 7.46 -2.15 -9.14
CA MET A 182 8.22 -1.99 -10.38
C MET A 182 7.39 -1.35 -11.51
N LYS A 183 6.08 -1.23 -11.32
CA LYS A 183 5.18 -0.53 -12.23
C LYS A 183 4.93 0.90 -11.77
N PHE A 184 4.66 1.77 -12.73
CA PHE A 184 4.37 3.19 -12.53
C PHE A 184 3.01 3.47 -11.85
N GLU A 185 2.39 2.51 -11.21
CA GLU A 185 1.02 2.65 -10.73
C GLU A 185 0.96 3.22 -9.31
N SER A 186 -0.11 3.94 -9.05
CA SER A 186 -0.37 4.80 -7.89
C SER A 186 -0.42 4.10 -6.51
N ALA A 187 -0.37 2.76 -6.47
CA ALA A 187 -0.54 2.01 -5.22
C ALA A 187 0.44 2.42 -4.12
N ALA A 188 1.71 2.65 -4.48
CA ALA A 188 2.71 3.10 -3.51
C ALA A 188 2.41 4.52 -2.99
N GLN A 189 1.86 5.40 -3.83
CA GLN A 189 1.50 6.78 -3.45
C GLN A 189 0.30 6.80 -2.51
N ASP A 190 -0.68 5.93 -2.71
CA ASP A 190 -1.87 5.82 -1.85
C ASP A 190 -1.51 5.32 -0.44
N LEU A 191 -0.39 4.62 -0.30
CA LEU A 191 0.12 4.13 0.98
C LEU A 191 1.05 5.14 1.69
N GLU A 192 1.54 6.17 0.98
CA GLU A 192 2.36 7.21 1.58
C GLU A 192 1.59 7.95 2.67
N GLY A 193 2.19 8.05 3.84
CA GLY A 193 1.58 8.69 5.01
C GLY A 193 0.89 7.73 5.97
N LEU A 194 0.76 6.45 5.66
CA LEU A 194 0.43 5.46 6.67
C LEU A 194 1.62 5.24 7.61
N PRO A 195 1.43 5.31 8.93
CA PRO A 195 2.53 5.14 9.90
C PRO A 195 3.15 3.74 9.86
N HIS A 196 2.50 2.79 9.20
CA HIS A 196 2.97 1.42 9.01
C HIS A 196 3.96 1.26 7.86
N VAL A 197 4.04 2.24 6.95
CA VAL A 197 4.94 2.16 5.78
C VAL A 197 6.32 2.68 6.17
N ALA A 198 7.23 1.76 6.46
CA ALA A 198 8.61 2.08 6.79
C ALA A 198 9.43 2.54 5.58
N GLY A 199 8.97 2.22 4.38
CA GLY A 199 9.56 2.67 3.13
C GLY A 199 8.79 2.19 1.92
N SER A 200 8.84 2.98 0.86
CA SER A 200 8.27 2.62 -0.44
C SER A 200 9.26 2.93 -1.57
N LEU A 201 9.28 2.08 -2.57
CA LEU A 201 9.97 2.30 -3.83
C LEU A 201 9.00 2.07 -4.96
N SER A 202 8.81 3.08 -5.80
CA SER A 202 8.00 2.98 -7.01
C SER A 202 8.81 3.44 -8.21
N ASN A 203 8.50 2.90 -9.38
CA ASN A 203 9.07 3.37 -10.65
C ASN A 203 10.61 3.35 -10.68
N LEU A 204 11.21 2.22 -10.32
CA LEU A 204 12.67 2.07 -10.36
C LEU A 204 13.16 2.04 -11.82
N GLY A 205 13.57 3.20 -12.33
CA GLY A 205 14.28 3.32 -13.59
C GLY A 205 15.70 2.75 -13.52
N LYS A 206 16.36 2.68 -14.69
CA LYS A 206 17.76 2.21 -14.76
C LYS A 206 18.72 3.06 -13.92
N ASP A 207 18.37 4.32 -13.68
CA ASP A 207 19.19 5.28 -12.92
C ASP A 207 18.94 5.19 -11.40
N ASP A 208 17.91 4.47 -10.96
CA ASP A 208 17.51 4.36 -9.55
C ASP A 208 18.08 3.15 -8.83
N ARG A 209 19.08 2.50 -9.43
CA ARG A 209 19.78 1.36 -8.81
C ARG A 209 20.23 1.63 -7.37
N HIS A 210 20.67 2.85 -7.11
CA HIS A 210 21.13 3.24 -5.78
C HIS A 210 20.01 3.23 -4.73
N LEU A 211 18.75 3.51 -5.12
CA LEU A 211 17.59 3.46 -4.23
C LEU A 211 17.22 2.01 -3.91
N ALA A 212 17.16 1.14 -4.93
CA ALA A 212 16.93 -0.28 -4.75
C ALA A 212 17.99 -0.93 -3.84
N GLU A 213 19.26 -0.61 -4.07
CA GLU A 213 20.37 -1.12 -3.25
C GLU A 213 20.32 -0.58 -1.81
N ARG A 214 19.98 0.69 -1.60
CA ARG A 214 19.79 1.26 -0.26
C ARG A 214 18.67 0.56 0.49
N MET A 215 17.52 0.33 -0.15
CA MET A 215 16.40 -0.36 0.46
C MET A 215 16.78 -1.80 0.81
N ARG A 216 17.41 -2.52 -0.13
CA ARG A 216 17.90 -3.87 0.12
C ARG A 216 18.82 -3.93 1.34
N LYS A 217 19.81 -3.04 1.40
CA LYS A 217 20.72 -2.95 2.54
C LYS A 217 20.03 -2.56 3.84
N ALA A 218 18.99 -1.72 3.78
CA ALA A 218 18.22 -1.35 4.96
C ALA A 218 17.49 -2.57 5.53
N VAL A 219 16.87 -3.40 4.69
CA VAL A 219 16.20 -4.64 5.14
C VAL A 219 17.20 -5.63 5.70
N ASP A 220 18.32 -5.85 5.03
CA ASP A 220 19.41 -6.73 5.49
C ASP A 220 19.98 -6.25 6.85
N GLY A 221 20.20 -4.94 6.97
CA GLY A 221 20.66 -4.32 8.20
C GLY A 221 19.66 -4.44 9.35
N GLU A 222 18.35 -4.38 9.04
CA GLU A 222 17.29 -4.56 10.02
C GLU A 222 17.24 -6.02 10.53
N ILE A 223 17.39 -7.01 9.65
CA ILE A 223 17.52 -8.42 10.07
C ILE A 223 18.69 -8.57 11.05
N ALA A 224 19.86 -8.04 10.70
CA ALA A 224 21.03 -8.09 11.55
C ALA A 224 20.85 -7.32 12.88
N ARG A 225 20.12 -6.18 12.87
CA ARG A 225 19.77 -5.43 14.08
C ARG A 225 18.91 -6.27 15.01
N ARG A 226 17.89 -6.94 14.49
CA ARG A 226 16.96 -7.78 15.28
C ARG A 226 17.70 -8.91 15.96
N TYR A 227 18.57 -9.62 15.28
CA TYR A 227 19.38 -10.68 15.90
C TYR A 227 20.31 -10.16 17.01
N ARG A 228 20.86 -8.93 16.87
CA ARG A 228 21.61 -8.30 17.97
C ARG A 228 20.71 -8.04 19.18
N LEU A 229 19.51 -7.48 18.99
CA LEU A 229 18.55 -7.24 20.07
C LEU A 229 18.19 -8.55 20.80
N PHE A 230 17.94 -9.61 20.07
CA PHE A 230 17.60 -10.91 20.67
C PHE A 230 18.78 -11.45 21.49
N LYS A 231 19.98 -11.38 20.94
CA LYS A 231 21.19 -11.78 21.65
C LYS A 231 21.39 -10.98 22.94
N ASP A 232 21.24 -9.68 22.87
CA ASP A 232 21.44 -8.79 24.03
C ASP A 232 20.36 -9.01 25.10
N ALA A 233 19.14 -9.36 24.70
CA ALA A 233 18.06 -9.75 25.60
C ALA A 233 18.19 -11.18 26.14
N GLY A 234 19.03 -12.02 25.53
CA GLY A 234 19.13 -13.46 25.85
C GLY A 234 17.98 -14.28 25.24
N ALA A 235 17.34 -13.77 24.20
CA ALA A 235 16.28 -14.46 23.46
C ALA A 235 16.86 -15.22 22.26
N ARG A 236 16.25 -16.35 21.90
CA ARG A 236 16.65 -17.17 20.74
C ARG A 236 16.08 -16.64 19.42
N ASP A 237 14.89 -16.07 19.50
CA ASP A 237 14.15 -15.57 18.34
C ASP A 237 13.15 -14.48 18.73
N ALA A 238 12.45 -13.93 17.74
CA ALA A 238 11.44 -12.90 17.94
C ALA A 238 10.27 -13.36 18.82
N SER A 239 9.97 -14.66 18.92
CA SER A 239 8.90 -15.17 19.78
C SER A 239 9.26 -15.03 21.24
N GLU A 240 10.42 -15.56 21.59
CA GLU A 240 10.92 -15.50 22.98
C GLU A 240 11.19 -14.06 23.41
N TYR A 241 11.71 -13.24 22.51
CA TYR A 241 11.91 -11.81 22.75
C TYR A 241 10.58 -11.10 23.07
N GLU A 242 9.53 -11.36 22.31
CA GLU A 242 8.22 -10.76 22.55
C GLU A 242 7.55 -11.28 23.82
N GLU A 243 7.72 -12.56 24.15
CA GLU A 243 7.26 -13.12 25.43
C GLU A 243 7.92 -12.40 26.61
N MET A 244 9.23 -12.16 26.53
CA MET A 244 9.95 -11.40 27.56
C MET A 244 9.44 -9.98 27.69
N ARG A 245 9.16 -9.31 26.56
CA ARG A 245 8.60 -7.95 26.54
C ARG A 245 7.20 -7.92 27.16
N LEU A 246 6.34 -8.86 26.80
CA LEU A 246 4.98 -8.97 27.37
C LEU A 246 5.00 -9.35 28.86
N ALA A 247 6.04 -10.04 29.32
CA ALA A 247 6.27 -10.31 30.74
C ALA A 247 6.78 -9.09 31.54
N GLY A 248 6.90 -7.90 30.89
CA GLY A 248 7.23 -6.64 31.53
C GLY A 248 8.72 -6.28 31.53
N ARG A 249 9.56 -6.98 30.72
CA ARG A 249 10.92 -6.50 30.49
C ARG A 249 10.89 -5.24 29.63
N ASP A 250 11.72 -4.28 29.97
CA ASP A 250 11.90 -3.03 29.19
C ASP A 250 12.67 -3.34 27.91
N LEU A 251 11.95 -3.77 26.87
CA LEU A 251 12.45 -4.15 25.56
C LEU A 251 11.68 -3.37 24.49
N GLU A 252 12.39 -2.89 23.49
CA GLU A 252 11.75 -2.20 22.36
C GLU A 252 10.86 -3.19 21.55
N PRO A 253 9.73 -2.73 20.98
CA PRO A 253 8.90 -3.58 20.14
C PRO A 253 9.65 -3.98 18.85
N VAL A 254 9.50 -5.24 18.45
CA VAL A 254 10.02 -5.77 17.19
C VAL A 254 8.84 -6.19 16.30
N PRO A 255 8.28 -5.25 15.51
CA PRO A 255 7.11 -5.51 14.68
C PRO A 255 7.38 -6.56 13.61
N ILE A 256 6.33 -7.19 13.10
CA ILE A 256 6.42 -7.91 11.82
C ILE A 256 6.81 -6.88 10.75
N LEU A 257 7.86 -7.17 9.99
CA LEU A 257 8.23 -6.44 8.80
C LEU A 257 7.82 -7.25 7.58
N LEU A 258 6.83 -6.76 6.84
CA LEU A 258 6.39 -7.37 5.58
C LEU A 258 6.96 -6.61 4.39
N VAL A 259 7.81 -7.27 3.63
CA VAL A 259 8.36 -6.75 2.38
C VAL A 259 7.46 -7.21 1.23
N ILE A 260 6.67 -6.30 0.68
CA ILE A 260 5.79 -6.55 -0.47
C ILE A 260 6.55 -6.12 -1.72
N ILE A 261 6.68 -7.03 -2.68
CA ILE A 261 7.33 -6.78 -3.97
C ILE A 261 6.32 -7.06 -5.06
N ASP A 262 5.79 -6.01 -5.70
CA ASP A 262 4.95 -6.17 -6.88
C ASP A 262 5.81 -6.27 -8.14
N GLU A 263 5.45 -7.20 -9.04
CA GLU A 263 6.21 -7.58 -10.24
C GLU A 263 7.64 -8.06 -9.90
N TYR A 264 7.76 -9.01 -8.96
CA TYR A 264 9.04 -9.52 -8.47
C TYR A 264 9.98 -10.01 -9.58
N LEU A 265 9.46 -10.55 -10.68
CA LEU A 265 10.31 -10.99 -11.80
C LEU A 265 11.01 -9.81 -12.48
N GLU A 266 10.35 -8.67 -12.57
CA GLU A 266 10.94 -7.46 -13.12
C GLU A 266 12.01 -6.89 -12.20
N LEU A 267 11.73 -6.86 -10.89
CA LEU A 267 12.74 -6.47 -9.90
C LEU A 267 13.97 -7.38 -9.98
N PHE A 268 13.80 -8.69 -10.02
CA PHE A 268 14.92 -9.64 -10.08
C PHE A 268 15.70 -9.57 -11.38
N HIS A 269 15.04 -9.20 -12.48
CA HIS A 269 15.71 -9.00 -13.76
C HIS A 269 16.63 -7.76 -13.75
N HIS A 270 16.16 -6.66 -13.16
CA HIS A 270 16.89 -5.39 -13.11
C HIS A 270 17.85 -5.29 -11.91
N HIS A 271 17.54 -5.96 -10.82
CA HIS A 271 18.20 -5.93 -9.52
C HIS A 271 18.37 -7.34 -8.96
N PRO A 272 19.22 -8.19 -9.58
CA PRO A 272 19.37 -9.60 -9.20
C PRO A 272 19.84 -9.79 -7.76
N GLU A 273 20.49 -8.80 -7.16
CA GLU A 273 20.90 -8.79 -5.75
C GLU A 273 19.71 -8.88 -4.76
N TRP A 274 18.48 -8.61 -5.21
CA TRP A 274 17.27 -8.82 -4.41
C TRP A 274 16.90 -10.29 -4.25
N ILE A 275 17.35 -11.15 -5.16
CA ILE A 275 17.16 -12.60 -5.06
C ILE A 275 17.81 -13.12 -3.78
N ASP A 276 19.04 -12.69 -3.50
CA ASP A 276 19.78 -13.09 -2.29
C ASP A 276 19.08 -12.61 -1.03
N LEU A 277 18.53 -11.38 -1.03
CA LEU A 277 17.74 -10.87 0.08
C LEU A 277 16.47 -11.71 0.32
N VAL A 278 15.72 -12.02 -0.74
CA VAL A 278 14.49 -12.84 -0.62
C VAL A 278 14.83 -14.25 -0.12
N ILE A 279 15.94 -14.83 -0.58
CA ILE A 279 16.45 -16.12 -0.08
C ILE A 279 16.79 -16.00 1.41
N HIS A 280 17.51 -14.96 1.81
CA HIS A 280 17.88 -14.72 3.21
C HIS A 280 16.63 -14.56 4.10
N ILE A 281 15.67 -13.75 3.70
CA ILE A 281 14.39 -13.62 4.41
C ILE A 281 13.66 -14.97 4.47
N GLY A 282 13.66 -15.74 3.39
CA GLY A 282 13.03 -17.07 3.36
C GLY A 282 13.64 -18.04 4.38
N GLN A 283 14.93 -17.97 4.62
CA GLN A 283 15.66 -18.82 5.56
C GLN A 283 15.53 -18.36 7.01
N GLU A 284 15.72 -17.06 7.25
CA GLU A 284 15.89 -16.50 8.60
C GLU A 284 14.64 -15.70 9.07
N GLY A 285 13.76 -15.30 8.15
CA GLY A 285 12.68 -14.36 8.42
C GLY A 285 11.72 -14.80 9.51
N ARG A 286 11.47 -16.10 9.64
CA ARG A 286 10.63 -16.65 10.73
C ARG A 286 11.21 -16.30 12.11
N GLY A 287 12.52 -16.43 12.25
CA GLY A 287 13.22 -16.17 13.51
C GLY A 287 13.25 -14.72 13.91
N CYS A 288 13.21 -13.80 12.92
CA CYS A 288 13.36 -12.38 13.15
C CYS A 288 12.11 -11.53 12.79
N ASN A 289 10.95 -12.13 12.54
CA ASN A 289 9.71 -11.43 12.14
C ASN A 289 9.85 -10.60 10.85
N VAL A 290 10.61 -11.08 9.86
CA VAL A 290 10.74 -10.44 8.55
C VAL A 290 10.16 -11.38 7.50
N PHE A 291 9.12 -10.94 6.80
CA PHE A 291 8.40 -11.76 5.82
C PHE A 291 8.36 -11.08 4.47
N PHE A 292 8.08 -11.84 3.41
CA PHE A 292 7.86 -11.27 2.10
C PHE A 292 6.55 -11.74 1.48
N THR A 293 6.01 -10.89 0.61
CA THR A 293 4.93 -11.20 -0.33
C THR A 293 5.38 -10.82 -1.73
N LEU A 294 5.47 -11.80 -2.63
CA LEU A 294 5.86 -11.57 -4.01
C LEU A 294 4.63 -11.50 -4.90
N GLY A 295 4.47 -10.41 -5.64
CA GLY A 295 3.43 -10.21 -6.64
C GLY A 295 3.96 -10.39 -8.05
N GLY A 296 3.19 -11.04 -8.92
CA GLY A 296 3.58 -11.20 -10.31
C GLY A 296 2.43 -11.67 -11.20
N GLN A 297 2.66 -11.62 -12.51
CA GLN A 297 1.66 -12.09 -13.49
C GLN A 297 1.75 -13.60 -13.73
N ARG A 298 2.87 -14.19 -13.43
CA ARG A 298 3.12 -15.63 -13.53
C ARG A 298 3.97 -16.10 -12.37
N LEU A 299 3.80 -17.36 -12.03
CA LEU A 299 4.65 -18.02 -11.04
C LEU A 299 5.93 -18.52 -11.73
N ASP A 300 7.06 -17.96 -11.36
CA ASP A 300 8.37 -18.43 -11.76
C ASP A 300 9.33 -18.36 -10.56
N LEU A 301 9.52 -19.50 -9.93
CA LEU A 301 10.39 -19.64 -8.76
C LEU A 301 11.78 -20.18 -9.15
N SER A 302 12.11 -20.26 -10.42
CA SER A 302 13.39 -20.81 -10.89
C SER A 302 14.60 -20.00 -10.43
N SER A 303 14.42 -18.70 -10.21
CA SER A 303 15.45 -17.80 -9.67
C SER A 303 15.65 -17.93 -8.15
N LEU A 304 14.69 -18.54 -7.43
CA LEU A 304 14.80 -18.75 -5.99
C LEU A 304 15.49 -20.09 -5.72
N SER A 305 16.24 -20.15 -4.61
CA SER A 305 16.80 -21.44 -4.19
C SER A 305 15.70 -22.46 -3.94
N LYS A 306 15.99 -23.75 -4.14
CA LYS A 306 15.04 -24.84 -3.85
C LYS A 306 14.49 -24.78 -2.45
N ALA A 307 15.27 -24.35 -1.46
CA ALA A 307 14.86 -24.22 -0.08
C ALA A 307 13.72 -23.18 0.09
N VAL A 308 13.84 -22.01 -0.55
CA VAL A 308 12.83 -20.95 -0.51
C VAL A 308 11.61 -21.33 -1.34
N ALA A 309 11.82 -21.89 -2.53
CA ALA A 309 10.73 -22.37 -3.38
C ALA A 309 9.87 -23.42 -2.65
N VAL A 310 10.49 -24.35 -1.91
CA VAL A 310 9.77 -25.35 -1.09
C VAL A 310 9.00 -24.67 0.04
N GLN A 311 9.57 -23.68 0.71
CA GLN A 311 8.87 -22.96 1.79
C GLN A 311 7.64 -22.22 1.27
N VAL A 312 7.76 -21.52 0.13
CA VAL A 312 6.63 -20.83 -0.51
C VAL A 312 5.54 -21.83 -0.95
N VAL A 313 5.92 -22.93 -1.57
CA VAL A 313 4.98 -23.95 -2.03
C VAL A 313 4.36 -24.73 -0.87
N ALA A 314 5.14 -25.03 0.17
CA ALA A 314 4.66 -25.80 1.32
C ALA A 314 3.72 -25.01 2.22
N GLN A 315 3.80 -23.68 2.20
CA GLN A 315 3.00 -22.80 3.08
C GLN A 315 1.68 -22.32 2.46
N GLY A 316 1.43 -22.61 1.20
CA GLY A 316 0.16 -22.36 0.52
C GLY A 316 0.21 -21.19 -0.44
N ALA A 317 -0.19 -21.46 -1.68
CA ALA A 317 -0.53 -20.43 -2.64
C ALA A 317 -1.96 -19.98 -2.37
N ILE A 318 -2.17 -18.68 -2.10
CA ILE A 318 -3.51 -18.09 -2.14
C ILE A 318 -3.75 -17.75 -3.60
N THR A 319 -4.59 -18.53 -4.27
CA THR A 319 -5.04 -18.22 -5.62
C THR A 319 -6.31 -17.38 -5.48
N THR A 320 -6.22 -16.08 -5.67
CA THR A 320 -7.42 -15.25 -5.84
C THR A 320 -7.77 -15.28 -7.32
N GLN A 321 -8.78 -16.05 -7.72
CA GLN A 321 -9.53 -15.79 -8.93
C GLN A 321 -10.59 -14.75 -8.58
N LEU A 322 -10.36 -13.50 -8.95
CA LEU A 322 -11.45 -12.54 -9.09
C LEU A 322 -12.28 -13.04 -10.27
N ALA A 323 -13.52 -13.43 -10.02
CA ALA A 323 -14.46 -13.78 -11.07
C ALA A 323 -14.53 -12.58 -12.02
N ALA A 324 -14.10 -12.79 -13.27
CA ALA A 324 -14.40 -11.85 -14.33
C ALA A 324 -15.92 -11.69 -14.35
N GLY A 325 -16.39 -10.47 -14.09
CA GLY A 325 -17.80 -10.17 -14.17
C GLY A 325 -18.30 -10.59 -15.55
N THR A 326 -19.26 -11.47 -15.57
CA THR A 326 -20.07 -11.77 -16.74
C THR A 326 -20.76 -10.49 -17.15
N THR A 327 -20.37 -9.94 -18.29
CA THR A 327 -21.09 -8.90 -19.05
C THR A 327 -22.52 -9.29 -19.33
#